data_89e87addf22fb9d4c1d995bbfc0deabe
#
_entry.id   89e87addf22fb9d4c1d995bbfc0deabe
#
_cell.length_a   1.000
_cell.length_b   1.000
_cell.length_c   1.000
_cell.angle_alpha   90.00
_cell.angle_beta   90.00
_cell.angle_gamma   90.00
#
_symmetry.space_group_name_H-M   'P 1'
#
loop_
_entity.id
_entity.type
_entity.pdbx_description
1 polymer ?
#
loop_
_entity_poly.entity_id
_entity_poly.type
_entity_poly.pdbx_seq_one_letter_code
_entity_poly.pdbx_strand_id
1 'polypeptide(L)'
;MIKMKLRSMRYLFLFTILFIPGILRSQVLVESVAATVGSEVVYLSELEAAIASMRREDPRLSVSKLRCQVLNELLVSKLYLDQARIDSVTVTKEDVQSDLNMQMNRAIVTAGSEEALAKAFNKSILDIRKDAETRMMDQQLMRKVLNSITQDVTLTPAGLKRYYSTIPKDSIPVIPARYEFSIIQLDPPSRED
;
A
#
# COMPACT_ATOMS: atom_id res chain seq x y z
N MET A 1 -38.43 -55.48 31.97
CA MET A 1 -38.47 -54.07 31.46
C MET A 1 -37.14 -53.32 31.55
N ILE A 2 -36.18 -53.70 32.39
CA ILE A 2 -34.90 -52.98 32.60
C ILE A 2 -33.88 -53.19 31.47
N LYS A 3 -33.82 -54.38 30.86
CA LYS A 3 -32.83 -54.71 29.77
C LYS A 3 -33.09 -53.98 28.46
N MET A 4 -34.31 -53.50 28.19
CA MET A 4 -34.65 -52.77 26.97
C MET A 4 -34.18 -51.29 27.05
N LYS A 5 -34.21 -50.69 28.23
CA LYS A 5 -33.70 -49.33 28.46
C LYS A 5 -32.17 -49.20 28.30
N LEU A 6 -31.44 -50.27 28.71
CA LEU A 6 -29.95 -50.23 28.57
C LEU A 6 -29.49 -50.37 27.13
N ARG A 7 -30.22 -51.10 26.25
CA ARG A 7 -29.88 -51.20 24.81
C ARG A 7 -30.14 -49.89 24.09
N SER A 8 -31.25 -49.19 24.37
CA SER A 8 -31.54 -47.90 23.74
C SER A 8 -30.55 -46.81 24.18
N MET A 9 -30.07 -46.85 25.41
CA MET A 9 -29.08 -45.92 25.95
C MET A 9 -27.69 -46.16 25.32
N ARG A 10 -27.32 -47.38 24.96
CA ARG A 10 -26.09 -47.66 24.25
C ARG A 10 -26.13 -47.20 22.80
N TYR A 11 -27.25 -47.26 22.10
CA TYR A 11 -27.41 -46.68 20.77
C TYR A 11 -27.43 -45.17 20.77
N LEU A 12 -28.00 -44.52 21.79
CA LEU A 12 -27.96 -43.09 21.99
C LEU A 12 -26.52 -42.60 22.19
N PHE A 13 -25.73 -43.31 23.00
CA PHE A 13 -24.32 -42.99 23.26
C PHE A 13 -23.45 -43.22 22.02
N LEU A 14 -23.68 -44.26 21.22
CA LEU A 14 -23.05 -44.47 19.95
C LEU A 14 -23.38 -43.40 18.89
N PHE A 15 -24.62 -42.93 18.88
CA PHE A 15 -25.08 -41.86 17.99
C PHE A 15 -24.44 -40.51 18.32
N THR A 16 -24.26 -40.22 19.63
CA THR A 16 -23.59 -38.99 20.09
C THR A 16 -22.10 -38.97 19.73
N ILE A 17 -21.40 -40.12 19.80
CA ILE A 17 -19.99 -40.23 19.41
C ILE A 17 -19.79 -40.09 17.90
N LEU A 18 -20.76 -40.45 17.06
CA LEU A 18 -20.69 -40.32 15.61
C LEU A 18 -20.88 -38.89 15.14
N PHE A 19 -21.48 -38.00 15.96
CA PHE A 19 -21.73 -36.58 15.65
C PHE A 19 -20.59 -35.62 16.07
N ILE A 20 -19.63 -36.07 16.88
CA ILE A 20 -18.52 -35.27 17.39
C ILE A 20 -17.45 -34.91 16.35
N PRO A 21 -17.16 -35.67 15.25
CA PRO A 21 -16.13 -35.32 14.28
C PRO A 21 -16.42 -34.07 13.43
N GLY A 22 -17.65 -33.54 13.45
CA GLY A 22 -18.05 -32.39 12.65
C GLY A 22 -17.59 -31.02 13.18
N ILE A 23 -17.08 -30.93 14.41
CA ILE A 23 -16.81 -29.64 15.09
C ILE A 23 -15.33 -29.24 15.03
N LEU A 24 -14.41 -30.11 14.56
CA LEU A 24 -12.96 -29.85 14.52
C LEU A 24 -12.48 -29.21 13.21
N ARG A 25 -13.29 -28.37 12.58
CA ARG A 25 -12.84 -27.56 11.43
C ARG A 25 -12.71 -26.10 11.84
N SER A 26 -11.71 -25.79 12.63
CA SER A 26 -11.22 -24.42 12.76
C SER A 26 -9.72 -24.42 12.99
N GLN A 27 -8.97 -24.91 12.02
CA GLN A 27 -7.61 -24.44 11.88
C GLN A 27 -7.68 -23.20 11.01
N VAL A 28 -7.78 -22.04 11.66
CA VAL A 28 -7.43 -20.77 11.03
C VAL A 28 -5.98 -20.93 10.59
N LEU A 29 -5.74 -20.91 9.30
CA LEU A 29 -4.40 -20.91 8.75
C LEU A 29 -3.70 -19.67 9.32
N VAL A 30 -2.79 -19.90 10.27
CA VAL A 30 -1.93 -18.84 10.79
C VAL A 30 -1.12 -18.33 9.61
N GLU A 31 -1.09 -17.03 9.47
CA GLU A 31 -0.48 -16.30 8.36
C GLU A 31 0.94 -16.82 8.05
N SER A 32 1.20 -17.19 6.80
CA SER A 32 2.50 -17.73 6.38
C SER A 32 3.47 -16.59 6.11
N VAL A 33 4.70 -16.73 6.61
CA VAL A 33 5.79 -15.80 6.34
C VAL A 33 6.36 -16.08 4.95
N ALA A 34 6.37 -15.07 4.07
CA ALA A 34 6.96 -15.14 2.74
C ALA A 34 8.46 -14.77 2.78
N ALA A 35 8.84 -13.78 3.59
CA ALA A 35 10.22 -13.34 3.77
C ALA A 35 10.39 -12.53 5.06
N THR A 36 11.66 -12.32 5.48
CA THR A 36 12.02 -11.45 6.61
C THR A 36 13.16 -10.53 6.21
N VAL A 37 13.14 -9.29 6.71
CA VAL A 37 14.19 -8.28 6.52
C VAL A 37 14.46 -7.62 7.87
N GLY A 38 15.61 -7.92 8.47
CA GLY A 38 15.88 -7.47 9.83
C GLY A 38 14.81 -7.96 10.81
N SER A 39 14.10 -7.03 11.44
CA SER A 39 12.97 -7.33 12.33
C SER A 39 11.62 -7.30 11.64
N GLU A 40 11.58 -6.88 10.37
CA GLU A 40 10.36 -6.77 9.59
C GLU A 40 10.00 -8.08 8.89
N VAL A 41 8.70 -8.35 8.78
CA VAL A 41 8.17 -9.57 8.16
C VAL A 41 7.31 -9.22 6.97
N VAL A 42 7.50 -9.94 5.87
CA VAL A 42 6.59 -9.95 4.72
C VAL A 42 5.71 -11.18 4.83
N TYR A 43 4.40 -10.97 4.96
CA TYR A 43 3.44 -12.05 5.01
C TYR A 43 2.99 -12.46 3.61
N LEU A 44 2.65 -13.74 3.45
CA LEU A 44 2.14 -14.26 2.18
C LEU A 44 0.82 -13.58 1.78
N SER A 45 -0.03 -13.27 2.76
CA SER A 45 -1.28 -12.53 2.53
C SER A 45 -1.04 -11.12 1.98
N GLU A 46 -0.01 -10.41 2.50
CA GLU A 46 0.41 -9.09 2.01
C GLU A 46 0.87 -9.16 0.55
N LEU A 47 1.70 -10.16 0.22
CA LEU A 47 2.17 -10.39 -1.14
C LEU A 47 1.02 -10.71 -2.10
N GLU A 48 0.12 -11.63 -1.75
CA GLU A 48 -1.01 -12.00 -2.61
C GLU A 48 -2.02 -10.85 -2.77
N ALA A 49 -2.25 -10.06 -1.72
CA ALA A 49 -3.11 -8.88 -1.80
C ALA A 49 -2.53 -7.81 -2.73
N ALA A 50 -1.22 -7.56 -2.68
CA ALA A 50 -0.55 -6.62 -3.57
C ALA A 50 -0.59 -7.08 -5.04
N ILE A 51 -0.35 -8.38 -5.30
CA ILE A 51 -0.48 -8.98 -6.64
C ILE A 51 -1.92 -8.83 -7.15
N ALA A 52 -2.93 -9.11 -6.30
CA ALA A 52 -4.33 -9.00 -6.66
C ALA A 52 -4.73 -7.55 -6.98
N SER A 53 -4.13 -6.57 -6.30
CA SER A 53 -4.35 -5.15 -6.59
C SER A 53 -3.81 -4.77 -7.96
N MET A 54 -2.56 -5.10 -8.27
CA MET A 54 -1.93 -4.80 -9.57
C MET A 54 -2.67 -5.48 -10.73
N ARG A 55 -3.17 -6.71 -10.54
CA ARG A 55 -3.95 -7.40 -11.56
C ARG A 55 -5.33 -6.80 -11.80
N ARG A 56 -5.89 -6.09 -10.84
CA ARG A 56 -7.14 -5.34 -11.08
C ARG A 56 -6.92 -4.13 -11.98
N GLU A 57 -5.74 -3.52 -11.92
CA GLU A 57 -5.35 -2.39 -12.77
C GLU A 57 -4.98 -2.86 -14.18
N ASP A 58 -4.18 -3.94 -14.29
CA ASP A 58 -3.85 -4.57 -15.58
C ASP A 58 -3.96 -6.11 -15.51
N PRO A 59 -5.09 -6.69 -15.98
CA PRO A 59 -5.32 -8.14 -15.99
C PRO A 59 -4.37 -8.95 -16.90
N ARG A 60 -3.60 -8.28 -17.80
CA ARG A 60 -2.68 -8.95 -18.74
C ARG A 60 -1.37 -9.35 -18.10
N LEU A 61 -1.06 -8.81 -16.91
CA LEU A 61 0.20 -9.07 -16.23
C LEU A 61 0.29 -10.53 -15.77
N SER A 62 1.43 -11.16 -16.06
CA SER A 62 1.72 -12.53 -15.64
C SER A 62 1.94 -12.59 -14.12
N VAL A 63 1.19 -13.47 -13.44
CA VAL A 63 1.29 -13.67 -11.98
C VAL A 63 2.72 -14.01 -11.54
N SER A 64 3.45 -14.83 -12.31
CA SER A 64 4.81 -15.23 -11.95
C SER A 64 5.79 -14.06 -12.00
N LYS A 65 5.68 -13.18 -12.99
CA LYS A 65 6.49 -11.95 -13.07
C LYS A 65 6.14 -10.96 -11.98
N LEU A 66 4.82 -10.77 -11.74
CA LEU A 66 4.34 -9.90 -10.67
C LEU A 66 4.81 -10.38 -9.30
N ARG A 67 4.80 -11.68 -9.03
CA ARG A 67 5.20 -12.20 -7.72
C ARG A 67 6.63 -11.82 -7.38
N CYS A 68 7.58 -11.96 -8.31
CA CYS A 68 8.97 -11.55 -8.08
C CYS A 68 9.11 -10.03 -7.94
N GLN A 69 8.41 -9.26 -8.76
CA GLN A 69 8.44 -7.80 -8.70
C GLN A 69 7.86 -7.28 -7.38
N VAL A 70 6.64 -7.71 -7.02
CA VAL A 70 5.96 -7.28 -5.79
C VAL A 70 6.72 -7.72 -4.55
N LEU A 71 7.28 -8.95 -4.55
CA LEU A 71 8.11 -9.39 -3.44
C LEU A 71 9.33 -8.50 -3.26
N ASN A 72 10.00 -8.15 -4.34
CA ASN A 72 11.16 -7.23 -4.28
C ASN A 72 10.76 -5.84 -3.76
N GLU A 73 9.63 -5.29 -4.20
CA GLU A 73 9.09 -4.02 -3.71
C GLU A 73 8.77 -4.07 -2.21
N LEU A 74 8.14 -5.16 -1.75
CA LEU A 74 7.86 -5.37 -0.33
C LEU A 74 9.15 -5.50 0.49
N LEU A 75 10.14 -6.25 0.00
CA LEU A 75 11.45 -6.39 0.68
C LEU A 75 12.17 -5.05 0.82
N VAL A 76 12.18 -4.23 -0.24
CA VAL A 76 12.78 -2.89 -0.21
C VAL A 76 12.01 -1.99 0.76
N SER A 77 10.68 -2.05 0.77
CA SER A 77 9.84 -1.33 1.72
C SER A 77 10.16 -1.69 3.17
N LYS A 78 10.25 -3.00 3.48
CA LYS A 78 10.61 -3.49 4.83
C LYS A 78 12.04 -3.10 5.22
N LEU A 79 12.97 -3.05 4.24
CA LEU A 79 14.33 -2.59 4.49
C LEU A 79 14.36 -1.12 4.95
N TYR A 80 13.57 -0.24 4.31
CA TYR A 80 13.45 1.16 4.75
C TYR A 80 12.82 1.29 6.14
N LEU A 81 11.82 0.47 6.47
CA LEU A 81 11.20 0.48 7.79
C LEU A 81 12.17 -0.02 8.88
N ASP A 82 12.93 -1.07 8.59
CA ASP A 82 13.97 -1.56 9.52
C ASP A 82 15.09 -0.51 9.71
N GLN A 83 15.51 0.16 8.62
CA GLN A 83 16.48 1.26 8.71
C GLN A 83 15.92 2.44 9.50
N ALA A 84 14.66 2.82 9.32
CA ALA A 84 14.01 3.87 10.10
C ALA A 84 14.11 3.59 11.60
N ARG A 85 13.92 2.33 11.99
CA ARG A 85 14.03 1.90 13.38
C ARG A 85 15.48 1.98 13.89
N ILE A 86 16.46 1.56 13.08
CA ILE A 86 17.89 1.65 13.43
C ILE A 86 18.29 3.11 13.62
N ASP A 87 17.87 4.00 12.73
CA ASP A 87 18.19 5.42 12.76
C ASP A 87 17.30 6.21 13.75
N SER A 88 16.41 5.53 14.48
CA SER A 88 15.45 6.15 15.41
C SER A 88 14.60 7.25 14.78
N VAL A 89 14.28 7.10 13.49
CA VAL A 89 13.35 8.00 12.78
C VAL A 89 11.94 7.76 13.29
N THR A 90 11.24 8.81 13.66
CA THR A 90 9.87 8.72 14.19
C THR A 90 8.88 9.49 13.33
N VAL A 91 7.67 9.00 13.27
CA VAL A 91 6.48 9.64 12.70
C VAL A 91 5.37 9.53 13.72
N THR A 92 4.69 10.62 14.01
CA THR A 92 3.57 10.64 14.94
C THR A 92 2.23 10.52 14.18
N LYS A 93 1.16 10.24 14.91
CA LYS A 93 -0.19 10.21 14.31
C LYS A 93 -0.60 11.59 13.80
N GLU A 94 -0.18 12.63 14.50
CA GLU A 94 -0.45 14.02 14.17
C GLU A 94 0.16 14.38 12.80
N ASP A 95 1.35 13.84 12.47
CA ASP A 95 2.03 14.06 11.19
C ASP A 95 1.21 13.57 9.98
N VAL A 96 0.37 12.57 10.16
CA VAL A 96 -0.44 11.96 9.08
C VAL A 96 -1.93 12.28 9.16
N GLN A 97 -2.38 12.90 10.25
CA GLN A 97 -3.81 13.09 10.55
C GLN A 97 -4.56 13.87 9.47
N SER A 98 -3.96 14.94 8.94
CA SER A 98 -4.58 15.77 7.90
C SER A 98 -4.77 14.99 6.62
N ASP A 99 -3.71 14.30 6.17
CA ASP A 99 -3.72 13.51 4.94
C ASP A 99 -4.66 12.30 5.07
N LEU A 100 -4.68 11.67 6.25
CA LEU A 100 -5.59 10.57 6.57
C LEU A 100 -7.06 11.02 6.44
N ASN A 101 -7.41 12.16 7.03
CA ASN A 101 -8.77 12.69 6.94
C ASN A 101 -9.15 12.98 5.48
N MET A 102 -8.25 13.58 4.71
CA MET A 102 -8.48 13.87 3.30
C MET A 102 -8.66 12.57 2.49
N GLN A 103 -7.83 11.57 2.73
CA GLN A 103 -7.93 10.27 2.03
C GLN A 103 -9.22 9.53 2.39
N MET A 104 -9.59 9.50 3.68
CA MET A 104 -10.83 8.89 4.14
C MET A 104 -12.05 9.57 3.53
N ASN A 105 -12.09 10.91 3.53
CA ASN A 105 -13.19 11.64 2.93
C ASN A 105 -13.32 11.34 1.43
N ARG A 106 -12.21 11.30 0.69
CA ARG A 106 -12.23 10.91 -0.74
C ARG A 106 -12.76 9.50 -0.95
N ALA A 107 -12.33 8.54 -0.11
CA ALA A 107 -12.80 7.16 -0.19
C ALA A 107 -14.30 7.04 0.09
N ILE A 108 -14.81 7.76 1.10
CA ILE A 108 -16.24 7.80 1.45
C ILE A 108 -17.06 8.41 0.31
N VAL A 109 -16.61 9.54 -0.25
CA VAL A 109 -17.29 10.19 -1.39
C VAL A 109 -17.31 9.26 -2.61
N THR A 110 -16.20 8.56 -2.89
CA THR A 110 -16.13 7.62 -4.02
C THR A 110 -17.03 6.40 -3.81
N ALA A 111 -17.14 5.90 -2.58
CA ALA A 111 -18.02 4.78 -2.24
C ALA A 111 -19.51 5.19 -2.14
N GLY A 112 -19.78 6.48 -1.94
CA GLY A 112 -21.10 7.07 -1.75
C GLY A 112 -21.52 7.22 -0.28
N SER A 113 -21.01 6.38 0.64
CA SER A 113 -21.25 6.49 2.08
C SER A 113 -20.21 5.68 2.88
N GLU A 114 -20.15 5.91 4.20
CA GLU A 114 -19.31 5.11 5.11
C GLU A 114 -19.72 3.64 5.13
N GLU A 115 -21.02 3.35 5.11
CA GLU A 115 -21.55 1.98 5.09
C GLU A 115 -21.19 1.27 3.79
N ALA A 116 -21.26 1.97 2.65
CA ALA A 116 -20.85 1.41 1.37
C ALA A 116 -19.35 1.11 1.35
N LEU A 117 -18.52 1.98 1.92
CA LEU A 117 -17.09 1.77 2.06
C LEU A 117 -16.80 0.57 2.97
N ALA A 118 -17.42 0.50 4.14
CA ALA A 118 -17.30 -0.61 5.09
C ALA A 118 -17.69 -1.95 4.44
N LYS A 119 -18.78 -1.97 3.69
CA LYS A 119 -19.25 -3.15 2.94
C LYS A 119 -18.28 -3.56 1.84
N ALA A 120 -17.73 -2.60 1.09
CA ALA A 120 -16.77 -2.87 0.00
C ALA A 120 -15.48 -3.52 0.50
N PHE A 121 -15.01 -3.12 1.68
CA PHE A 121 -13.81 -3.67 2.32
C PHE A 121 -14.09 -4.83 3.27
N ASN A 122 -15.35 -5.13 3.57
CA ASN A 122 -15.77 -6.10 4.58
C ASN A 122 -15.11 -5.86 5.95
N LYS A 123 -14.98 -4.59 6.33
CA LYS A 123 -14.34 -4.11 7.57
C LYS A 123 -15.13 -2.95 8.16
N SER A 124 -14.98 -2.73 9.48
CA SER A 124 -15.53 -1.52 10.09
C SER A 124 -14.80 -0.26 9.58
N ILE A 125 -15.48 0.89 9.59
CA ILE A 125 -14.87 2.16 9.18
C ILE A 125 -13.66 2.52 10.06
N LEU A 126 -13.70 2.13 11.35
CA LEU A 126 -12.58 2.33 12.28
C LEU A 126 -11.37 1.48 11.91
N ASP A 127 -11.58 0.23 11.51
CA ASP A 127 -10.49 -0.65 11.07
C ASP A 127 -9.88 -0.15 9.76
N ILE A 128 -10.72 0.29 8.81
CA ILE A 128 -10.24 0.90 7.55
C ILE A 128 -9.38 2.12 7.84
N ARG A 129 -9.84 3.00 8.75
CA ARG A 129 -9.09 4.18 9.17
C ARG A 129 -7.76 3.82 9.83
N LYS A 130 -7.76 2.84 10.75
CA LYS A 130 -6.55 2.37 11.43
C LYS A 130 -5.54 1.76 10.46
N ASP A 131 -6.00 0.94 9.53
CA ASP A 131 -5.16 0.36 8.48
C ASP A 131 -4.55 1.45 7.57
N ALA A 132 -5.34 2.48 7.24
CA ALA A 132 -4.88 3.61 6.45
C ALA A 132 -3.84 4.45 7.22
N GLU A 133 -4.08 4.74 8.51
CA GLU A 133 -3.15 5.45 9.40
C GLU A 133 -1.80 4.73 9.45
N THR A 134 -1.80 3.41 9.70
CA THR A 134 -0.56 2.62 9.74
C THR A 134 0.20 2.71 8.43
N ARG A 135 -0.46 2.48 7.29
CA ARG A 135 0.19 2.58 5.97
C ARG A 135 0.77 3.97 5.69
N MET A 136 0.07 5.03 6.11
CA MET A 136 0.56 6.40 5.93
C MET A 136 1.77 6.69 6.80
N MET A 137 1.79 6.20 8.04
CA MET A 137 2.96 6.31 8.92
C MET A 137 4.17 5.58 8.33
N ASP A 138 4.00 4.35 7.84
CA ASP A 138 5.06 3.58 7.19
C ASP A 138 5.60 4.30 5.94
N GLN A 139 4.72 4.86 5.11
CA GLN A 139 5.12 5.66 3.94
C GLN A 139 5.90 6.94 4.33
N GLN A 140 5.50 7.59 5.41
CA GLN A 140 6.23 8.77 5.93
C GLN A 140 7.61 8.37 6.48
N LEU A 141 7.70 7.24 7.22
CA LEU A 141 8.98 6.71 7.69
C LEU A 141 9.92 6.42 6.52
N MET A 142 9.44 5.70 5.51
CA MET A 142 10.24 5.39 4.30
C MET A 142 10.72 6.66 3.61
N ARG A 143 9.85 7.69 3.48
CA ARG A 143 10.24 8.97 2.88
C ARG A 143 11.31 9.70 3.69
N LYS A 144 11.17 9.72 5.03
CA LYS A 144 12.17 10.36 5.90
C LYS A 144 13.54 9.67 5.78
N VAL A 145 13.57 8.34 5.76
CA VAL A 145 14.81 7.56 5.56
C VAL A 145 15.41 7.83 4.18
N LEU A 146 14.60 7.78 3.11
CA LEU A 146 15.08 8.06 1.77
C LEU A 146 15.66 9.47 1.65
N ASN A 147 14.99 10.47 2.25
CA ASN A 147 15.46 11.84 2.28
C ASN A 147 16.79 11.96 3.05
N SER A 148 16.95 11.27 4.19
CA SER A 148 18.20 11.30 4.95
C SER A 148 19.38 10.73 4.17
N ILE A 149 19.15 9.69 3.35
CA ILE A 149 20.17 9.08 2.49
C ILE A 149 20.55 9.99 1.31
N THR A 150 19.58 10.75 0.79
CA THR A 150 19.74 11.53 -0.44
C THR A 150 20.03 13.01 -0.21
N GLN A 151 19.85 13.55 0.99
CA GLN A 151 20.00 14.98 1.29
C GLN A 151 21.39 15.55 0.96
N ASP A 152 22.44 14.71 1.08
CA ASP A 152 23.82 15.11 0.82
C ASP A 152 24.25 14.88 -0.64
N VAL A 153 23.35 14.34 -1.48
CA VAL A 153 23.63 14.11 -2.89
C VAL A 153 23.56 15.43 -3.65
N THR A 154 24.73 15.97 -3.99
CA THR A 154 24.85 17.18 -4.81
C THR A 154 25.19 16.85 -6.25
N LEU A 155 24.40 17.39 -7.18
CA LEU A 155 24.67 17.26 -8.61
C LEU A 155 25.57 18.40 -9.10
N THR A 156 26.78 18.07 -9.54
CA THR A 156 27.63 19.05 -10.20
C THR A 156 27.19 19.20 -11.67
N PRO A 157 27.38 20.40 -12.29
CA PRO A 157 27.09 20.59 -13.72
C PRO A 157 27.80 19.60 -14.64
N ALA A 158 29.01 19.20 -14.28
CA ALA A 158 29.76 18.16 -15.02
C ALA A 158 29.15 16.76 -14.86
N GLY A 159 28.69 16.42 -13.66
CA GLY A 159 27.94 15.18 -13.38
C GLY A 159 26.65 15.10 -14.17
N LEU A 160 25.88 16.21 -14.18
CA LEU A 160 24.66 16.31 -14.95
C LEU A 160 24.88 16.12 -16.45
N LYS A 161 25.91 16.78 -17.04
CA LYS A 161 26.28 16.58 -18.42
C LYS A 161 26.67 15.14 -18.76
N ARG A 162 27.44 14.50 -17.86
CA ARG A 162 27.84 13.10 -18.03
C ARG A 162 26.63 12.19 -18.01
N TYR A 163 25.73 12.36 -17.04
CA TYR A 163 24.50 11.59 -16.96
C TYR A 163 23.63 11.79 -18.22
N TYR A 164 23.41 13.03 -18.63
CA TYR A 164 22.67 13.34 -19.86
C TYR A 164 23.25 12.66 -21.11
N SER A 165 24.56 12.56 -21.22
CA SER A 165 25.20 11.87 -22.35
C SER A 165 25.02 10.35 -22.35
N THR A 166 24.61 9.75 -21.23
CA THR A 166 24.32 8.31 -21.15
C THR A 166 22.88 7.97 -21.55
N ILE A 167 22.00 8.97 -21.61
CA ILE A 167 20.60 8.76 -21.99
C ILE A 167 20.49 8.51 -23.48
N PRO A 168 19.86 7.42 -23.94
CA PRO A 168 19.62 7.20 -25.38
C PRO A 168 18.83 8.38 -25.97
N LYS A 169 19.19 8.81 -27.17
CA LYS A 169 18.63 10.00 -27.83
C LYS A 169 17.12 9.89 -28.07
N ASP A 170 16.62 8.69 -28.30
CA ASP A 170 15.21 8.36 -28.48
C ASP A 170 14.39 8.41 -27.19
N SER A 171 15.08 8.34 -26.04
CA SER A 171 14.44 8.45 -24.72
C SER A 171 14.42 9.89 -24.19
N ILE A 172 15.04 10.84 -24.87
CA ILE A 172 15.04 12.26 -24.48
C ILE A 172 13.75 12.91 -24.98
N PRO A 173 12.91 13.46 -24.08
CA PRO A 173 11.68 14.11 -24.51
C PRO A 173 11.99 15.37 -25.34
N VAL A 174 11.35 15.49 -26.50
CA VAL A 174 11.43 16.69 -27.34
C VAL A 174 10.59 17.78 -26.68
N ILE A 175 11.25 18.82 -26.20
CA ILE A 175 10.57 20.02 -25.67
C ILE A 175 10.36 20.97 -26.82
N PRO A 176 9.10 21.34 -27.18
CA PRO A 176 8.84 22.30 -28.23
C PRO A 176 9.41 23.67 -27.85
N ALA A 177 9.90 24.39 -28.85
CA ALA A 177 10.39 25.75 -28.64
C ALA A 177 9.26 26.63 -28.07
N ARG A 178 9.55 27.32 -26.98
CA ARG A 178 8.64 28.29 -26.38
C ARG A 178 9.27 29.66 -26.51
N TYR A 179 8.51 30.58 -27.04
CA TYR A 179 8.90 31.98 -27.16
C TYR A 179 8.11 32.79 -26.15
N GLU A 180 8.79 33.61 -25.38
CA GLU A 180 8.19 34.61 -24.51
C GLU A 180 8.55 35.99 -25.12
N PHE A 181 7.53 36.80 -25.37
CA PHE A 181 7.71 38.14 -25.88
C PHE A 181 6.84 39.11 -25.08
N SER A 182 7.39 40.29 -24.83
CA SER A 182 6.68 41.39 -24.18
C SER A 182 6.46 42.49 -25.21
N ILE A 183 5.25 43.03 -25.23
CA ILE A 183 4.89 44.16 -26.10
C ILE A 183 4.71 45.36 -25.21
N ILE A 184 5.42 46.46 -25.50
CA ILE A 184 5.21 47.79 -24.91
C ILE A 184 4.42 48.59 -25.92
N GLN A 185 3.16 48.87 -25.62
CA GLN A 185 2.32 49.77 -26.44
C GLN A 185 2.36 51.15 -25.83
N LEU A 186 2.79 52.13 -26.62
CA LEU A 186 2.75 53.57 -26.27
C LEU A 186 1.66 54.23 -27.09
N ASP A 187 0.61 54.63 -26.42
CA ASP A 187 -0.45 55.43 -27.04
C ASP A 187 -0.02 56.91 -27.02
N PRO A 188 -0.01 57.59 -28.17
CA PRO A 188 0.28 59.04 -28.18
C PRO A 188 -0.83 59.77 -27.42
N PRO A 189 -0.49 60.88 -26.72
CA PRO A 189 -1.50 61.70 -26.04
C PRO A 189 -2.54 62.20 -27.05
N SER A 190 -3.82 62.00 -26.73
CA SER A 190 -4.91 62.53 -27.52
C SER A 190 -4.76 64.07 -27.60
N ARG A 191 -4.72 64.58 -28.84
CA ARG A 191 -4.73 66.02 -29.05
C ARG A 191 -6.14 66.51 -28.69
N GLU A 192 -6.23 67.18 -27.59
CA GLU A 192 -7.44 67.95 -27.30
C GLU A 192 -7.44 69.20 -28.22
N ASP A 193 -8.40 69.25 -29.17
CA ASP A 193 -8.71 70.41 -30.02
C ASP A 193 -9.60 71.31 -29.21
#